data_77712ce41aac0ccaa5e9d8d2b749e2dd
#
_entry.id   77712ce41aac0ccaa5e9d8d2b749e2dd
#
_cell.length_a   1.000
_cell.length_b   1.000
_cell.length_c   1.000
_cell.angle_alpha   90.00
_cell.angle_beta   90.00
_cell.angle_gamma   90.00
#
_symmetry.space_group_name_H-M   'P 1'
#
loop_
_entity.id
_entity.type
_entity.pdbx_description
1 polymer ?
#
loop_
_entity_poly.entity_id
_entity_poly.type
_entity_poly.pdbx_seq_one_letter_code
_entity_poly.pdbx_strand_id
1 'polypeptide(L)'
;MTENQLRQKVVKIAVSYLGCKEADGSHRKIIDLYNSHKPLARGYAVKYTDAWCSTFASAVAIAAGLTDIIPTECGCEKHITLFKKLGAWVENDAYVPKPGDYIFYDWQDGTNYATTDNTGAADHVGIVTEVNGSTITVIEGNMSDAVGYRHIAVNGRYIRGYGVPKYASKATGADAGTTGGESGGTSDAGAGTCKVGDIVNFTGGKHYTNANAANGTACKPGKAKVTQVYQPGKAKHPYHLVAVSGGGST
;
A
#
# COMPACT_ATOMS: atom_id res chain seq x y z
N MET A 1 0.36 -18.88 -0.22
CA MET A 1 0.98 -17.54 -0.05
C MET A 1 0.41 -16.92 1.21
N THR A 2 1.20 -16.15 1.97
CA THR A 2 0.70 -15.40 3.12
C THR A 2 -0.05 -14.15 2.66
N GLU A 3 -0.77 -13.47 3.56
CA GLU A 3 -1.41 -12.17 3.25
C GLU A 3 -0.41 -11.16 2.72
N ASN A 4 0.73 -11.01 3.41
CA ASN A 4 1.77 -10.07 2.99
C ASN A 4 2.36 -10.41 1.61
N GLN A 5 2.55 -11.68 1.31
CA GLN A 5 3.01 -12.12 -0.02
C GLN A 5 1.99 -11.79 -1.13
N LEU A 6 0.69 -11.89 -0.84
CA LEU A 6 -0.36 -11.51 -1.79
C LEU A 6 -0.37 -9.99 -2.03
N ARG A 7 -0.27 -9.19 -0.98
CA ARG A 7 -0.14 -7.73 -1.06
C ARG A 7 1.09 -7.33 -1.89
N GLN A 8 2.24 -7.92 -1.60
CA GLN A 8 3.48 -7.67 -2.34
C GLN A 8 3.41 -8.15 -3.80
N LYS A 9 2.65 -9.21 -4.10
CA LYS A 9 2.38 -9.63 -5.48
C LYS A 9 1.68 -8.53 -6.27
N VAL A 10 0.62 -7.94 -5.70
CA VAL A 10 -0.13 -6.84 -6.32
C VAL A 10 0.78 -5.63 -6.56
N VAL A 11 1.55 -5.22 -5.54
CA VAL A 11 2.50 -4.11 -5.65
C VAL A 11 3.54 -4.37 -6.75
N LYS A 12 4.16 -5.55 -6.77
CA LYS A 12 5.17 -5.90 -7.79
C LYS A 12 4.61 -5.87 -9.20
N ILE A 13 3.38 -6.35 -9.40
CA ILE A 13 2.70 -6.31 -10.70
C ILE A 13 2.44 -4.85 -11.09
N ALA A 14 1.91 -4.03 -10.20
CA ALA A 14 1.68 -2.62 -10.47
C ALA A 14 2.97 -1.90 -10.89
N VAL A 15 4.05 -2.10 -10.11
CA VAL A 15 5.37 -1.51 -10.38
C VAL A 15 5.97 -2.00 -11.70
N SER A 16 5.66 -3.22 -12.15
CA SER A 16 6.16 -3.72 -13.45
C SER A 16 5.64 -2.93 -14.67
N TYR A 17 4.60 -2.14 -14.50
CA TYR A 17 4.06 -1.24 -15.52
C TYR A 17 4.62 0.19 -15.44
N LEU A 18 5.47 0.50 -14.45
CA LEU A 18 6.02 1.84 -14.29
C LEU A 18 6.65 2.35 -15.60
N GLY A 19 6.30 3.57 -15.98
CA GLY A 19 6.77 4.21 -17.22
C GLY A 19 6.00 3.82 -18.48
N CYS A 20 5.03 2.90 -18.44
CA CYS A 20 4.09 2.71 -19.55
C CYS A 20 3.29 3.99 -19.77
N LYS A 21 3.16 4.43 -21.04
CA LYS A 21 2.57 5.73 -21.37
C LYS A 21 1.87 5.73 -22.72
N GLU A 22 0.99 6.70 -22.92
CA GLU A 22 0.27 6.88 -24.18
C GLU A 22 1.20 7.26 -25.33
N ALA A 23 2.16 8.15 -25.06
CA ALA A 23 3.04 8.73 -26.07
C ALA A 23 3.80 7.69 -26.92
N ASP A 24 4.12 6.52 -26.37
CA ASP A 24 4.78 5.42 -27.09
C ASP A 24 3.86 4.19 -27.28
N GLY A 25 2.60 4.28 -26.85
CA GLY A 25 1.62 3.20 -26.95
C GLY A 25 1.83 2.05 -25.97
N SER A 26 2.80 2.13 -25.05
CA SER A 26 3.09 1.05 -24.10
C SER A 26 1.99 0.83 -23.05
N HIS A 27 1.09 1.81 -22.84
CA HIS A 27 -0.11 1.67 -22.00
C HIS A 27 -1.12 0.65 -22.56
N ARG A 28 -1.11 0.39 -23.88
CA ARG A 28 -2.10 -0.48 -24.56
C ARG A 28 -2.13 -1.89 -23.96
N LYS A 29 -0.99 -2.45 -23.59
CA LYS A 29 -0.94 -3.79 -22.96
C LYS A 29 -1.76 -3.88 -21.66
N ILE A 30 -1.94 -2.76 -20.94
CA ILE A 30 -2.75 -2.68 -19.72
C ILE A 30 -4.23 -2.78 -20.09
N ILE A 31 -4.63 -2.02 -21.12
CA ILE A 31 -6.00 -1.98 -21.62
C ILE A 31 -6.36 -3.32 -22.28
N ASP A 32 -5.46 -3.91 -23.05
CA ASP A 32 -5.66 -5.22 -23.68
C ASP A 32 -5.85 -6.32 -22.65
N LEU A 33 -5.04 -6.30 -21.56
CA LEU A 33 -5.22 -7.26 -20.46
C LEU A 33 -6.58 -7.12 -19.80
N TYR A 34 -7.03 -5.90 -19.50
CA TYR A 34 -8.37 -5.65 -18.97
C TYR A 34 -9.44 -6.14 -19.95
N ASN A 35 -9.35 -5.80 -21.20
CA ASN A 35 -10.33 -6.17 -22.22
C ASN A 35 -10.39 -7.68 -22.50
N SER A 36 -9.30 -8.41 -22.25
CA SER A 36 -9.27 -9.87 -22.37
C SER A 36 -10.01 -10.60 -21.25
N HIS A 37 -10.18 -9.95 -20.09
CA HIS A 37 -10.85 -10.51 -18.94
C HIS A 37 -12.38 -10.42 -19.09
N LYS A 38 -13.08 -11.54 -18.91
CA LYS A 38 -14.54 -11.61 -19.08
C LYS A 38 -15.23 -12.09 -17.79
N PRO A 39 -16.44 -11.58 -17.50
CA PRO A 39 -17.17 -10.57 -18.25
C PRO A 39 -16.56 -9.19 -18.08
N LEU A 40 -16.64 -8.34 -19.12
CA LEU A 40 -16.25 -6.93 -19.00
C LEU A 40 -17.21 -6.20 -18.06
N ALA A 41 -16.66 -5.30 -17.25
CA ALA A 41 -17.49 -4.42 -16.43
C ALA A 41 -18.45 -3.63 -17.31
N ARG A 42 -19.72 -3.73 -17.00
CA ARG A 42 -20.82 -3.09 -17.76
C ARG A 42 -20.84 -3.44 -19.26
N GLY A 43 -20.17 -4.53 -19.67
CA GLY A 43 -20.05 -4.93 -21.08
C GLY A 43 -19.20 -4.00 -21.94
N TYR A 44 -18.44 -3.07 -21.34
CA TYR A 44 -17.69 -2.04 -22.04
C TYR A 44 -16.21 -2.43 -22.24
N ALA A 45 -15.80 -2.49 -23.52
CA ALA A 45 -14.38 -2.60 -23.86
C ALA A 45 -13.73 -1.22 -23.88
N VAL A 46 -12.71 -1.04 -23.05
CA VAL A 46 -11.99 0.24 -22.91
C VAL A 46 -11.19 0.52 -24.18
N LYS A 47 -11.27 1.74 -24.68
CA LYS A 47 -10.48 2.22 -25.82
C LYS A 47 -9.13 2.75 -25.34
N TYR A 48 -8.14 2.78 -26.23
CA TYR A 48 -6.81 3.31 -25.91
C TYR A 48 -6.80 4.83 -25.63
N THR A 49 -7.88 5.52 -25.96
CA THR A 49 -8.07 6.96 -25.74
C THR A 49 -8.96 7.29 -24.55
N ASP A 50 -9.47 6.28 -23.86
CA ASP A 50 -10.29 6.50 -22.66
C ASP A 50 -9.38 6.75 -21.45
N ALA A 51 -9.92 7.37 -20.40
CA ALA A 51 -9.22 7.42 -19.11
C ALA A 51 -9.04 6.00 -18.55
N TRP A 52 -7.82 5.63 -18.16
CA TRP A 52 -7.48 4.24 -17.83
C TRP A 52 -6.90 4.02 -16.42
N CYS A 53 -7.11 4.96 -15.50
CA CYS A 53 -6.67 4.79 -14.11
C CYS A 53 -7.34 3.58 -13.42
N SER A 54 -8.67 3.48 -13.50
CA SER A 54 -9.42 2.34 -12.94
C SER A 54 -9.18 1.06 -13.74
N THR A 55 -8.95 1.16 -15.05
CA THR A 55 -8.54 0.05 -15.92
C THR A 55 -7.17 -0.50 -15.52
N PHE A 56 -6.19 0.37 -15.20
CA PHE A 56 -4.88 -0.04 -14.67
C PHE A 56 -5.03 -0.80 -13.35
N ALA A 57 -5.79 -0.24 -12.41
CA ALA A 57 -6.05 -0.86 -11.12
C ALA A 57 -6.68 -2.27 -11.28
N SER A 58 -7.61 -2.41 -12.22
CA SER A 58 -8.25 -3.68 -12.57
C SER A 58 -7.30 -4.65 -13.27
N ALA A 59 -6.47 -4.16 -14.21
CA ALA A 59 -5.48 -5.00 -14.90
C ALA A 59 -4.48 -5.61 -13.93
N VAL A 60 -4.07 -4.86 -12.90
CA VAL A 60 -3.21 -5.39 -11.82
C VAL A 60 -3.91 -6.50 -11.05
N ALA A 61 -5.19 -6.35 -10.72
CA ALA A 61 -5.99 -7.40 -10.04
C ALA A 61 -6.09 -8.67 -10.90
N ILE A 62 -6.33 -8.51 -12.20
CA ILE A 62 -6.41 -9.61 -13.18
C ILE A 62 -5.07 -10.35 -13.26
N ALA A 63 -3.96 -9.63 -13.44
CA ALA A 63 -2.63 -10.21 -13.49
C ALA A 63 -2.23 -10.91 -12.18
N ALA A 64 -2.74 -10.41 -11.05
CA ALA A 64 -2.54 -11.04 -9.75
C ALA A 64 -3.39 -12.31 -9.55
N GLY A 65 -4.45 -12.53 -10.36
CA GLY A 65 -5.42 -13.60 -10.16
C GLY A 65 -6.24 -13.43 -8.88
N LEU A 66 -6.59 -12.17 -8.53
CA LEU A 66 -7.27 -11.82 -7.28
C LEU A 66 -8.58 -11.06 -7.51
N THR A 67 -9.22 -11.27 -8.67
CA THR A 67 -10.43 -10.53 -9.08
C THR A 67 -11.67 -10.83 -8.21
N ASP A 68 -11.62 -11.85 -7.41
CA ASP A 68 -12.68 -12.20 -6.46
C ASP A 68 -12.62 -11.39 -5.16
N ILE A 69 -11.47 -10.80 -4.82
CA ILE A 69 -11.30 -9.89 -3.67
C ILE A 69 -10.96 -8.46 -4.07
N ILE A 70 -10.55 -8.24 -5.31
CA ILE A 70 -10.27 -6.94 -5.92
C ILE A 70 -11.15 -6.84 -7.16
N PRO A 71 -12.24 -6.08 -7.12
CA PRO A 71 -13.18 -6.05 -8.23
C PRO A 71 -12.57 -5.39 -9.45
N THR A 72 -13.08 -5.70 -10.64
CA THR A 72 -12.64 -5.11 -11.90
C THR A 72 -13.66 -4.09 -12.41
N GLU A 73 -13.21 -2.89 -12.71
CA GLU A 73 -14.02 -1.80 -13.24
C GLU A 73 -13.14 -0.82 -14.04
N CYS A 74 -13.74 -0.04 -14.93
CA CYS A 74 -13.07 0.99 -15.71
C CYS A 74 -13.49 2.43 -15.33
N GLY A 75 -14.32 2.59 -14.32
CA GLY A 75 -14.75 3.89 -13.78
C GLY A 75 -14.65 3.94 -12.27
N CYS A 76 -14.00 4.99 -11.73
CA CYS A 76 -13.62 5.05 -10.32
C CYS A 76 -14.79 4.95 -9.36
N GLU A 77 -15.88 5.69 -9.57
CA GLU A 77 -17.05 5.65 -8.67
C GLU A 77 -17.76 4.28 -8.70
N LYS A 78 -17.81 3.64 -9.87
CA LYS A 78 -18.35 2.27 -9.98
C LYS A 78 -17.43 1.25 -9.32
N HIS A 79 -16.12 1.48 -9.37
CA HIS A 79 -15.13 0.65 -8.69
C HIS A 79 -15.32 0.72 -7.17
N ILE A 80 -15.52 1.92 -6.60
CA ILE A 80 -15.90 2.11 -5.18
C ILE A 80 -17.17 1.32 -4.84
N THR A 81 -18.20 1.42 -5.69
CA THR A 81 -19.46 0.68 -5.48
C THR A 81 -19.22 -0.84 -5.37
N LEU A 82 -18.30 -1.38 -6.14
CA LEU A 82 -17.95 -2.80 -6.08
C LEU A 82 -17.14 -3.13 -4.81
N PHE A 83 -16.21 -2.28 -4.39
CA PHE A 83 -15.54 -2.45 -3.09
C PHE A 83 -16.50 -2.41 -1.92
N LYS A 84 -17.50 -1.49 -1.95
CA LYS A 84 -18.58 -1.43 -0.95
C LYS A 84 -19.38 -2.75 -0.91
N LYS A 85 -19.73 -3.33 -2.07
CA LYS A 85 -20.42 -4.62 -2.14
C LYS A 85 -19.62 -5.79 -1.56
N LEU A 86 -18.30 -5.77 -1.71
CA LEU A 86 -17.42 -6.76 -1.10
C LEU A 86 -17.19 -6.55 0.40
N GLY A 87 -17.74 -5.47 0.98
CA GLY A 87 -17.44 -5.06 2.36
C GLY A 87 -15.93 -4.81 2.55
N ALA A 88 -15.30 -4.23 1.53
CA ALA A 88 -13.87 -3.94 1.43
C ALA A 88 -13.62 -2.45 1.14
N TRP A 89 -14.49 -1.57 1.61
CA TRP A 89 -14.37 -0.13 1.47
C TRP A 89 -14.21 0.55 2.82
N VAL A 90 -13.27 1.47 2.92
CA VAL A 90 -13.04 2.35 4.07
C VAL A 90 -13.25 3.79 3.63
N GLU A 91 -14.33 4.41 4.11
CA GLU A 91 -14.67 5.80 3.86
C GLU A 91 -14.09 6.68 4.98
N ASN A 92 -12.76 6.75 5.03
CA ASN A 92 -12.03 7.51 6.04
C ASN A 92 -10.66 7.88 5.48
N ASP A 93 -10.42 9.15 5.24
CA ASP A 93 -9.16 9.69 4.73
C ASP A 93 -8.01 9.58 5.74
N ALA A 94 -8.32 9.55 7.05
CA ALA A 94 -7.33 9.32 8.11
C ALA A 94 -6.94 7.83 8.28
N TYR A 95 -7.53 6.91 7.51
CA TYR A 95 -7.10 5.53 7.49
C TYR A 95 -5.65 5.43 7.02
N VAL A 96 -4.81 4.69 7.75
CA VAL A 96 -3.43 4.40 7.36
C VAL A 96 -3.41 3.14 6.50
N PRO A 97 -3.28 3.26 5.18
CA PRO A 97 -3.36 2.11 4.29
C PRO A 97 -2.12 1.22 4.38
N LYS A 98 -2.26 0.01 3.83
CA LYS A 98 -1.15 -0.94 3.68
C LYS A 98 -0.79 -1.10 2.20
N PRO A 99 0.44 -1.50 1.87
CA PRO A 99 0.79 -1.86 0.50
C PRO A 99 -0.21 -2.86 -0.09
N GLY A 100 -0.67 -2.59 -1.31
CA GLY A 100 -1.71 -3.35 -1.99
C GLY A 100 -3.14 -2.89 -1.72
N ASP A 101 -3.38 -1.90 -0.85
CA ASP A 101 -4.67 -1.22 -0.77
C ASP A 101 -4.85 -0.28 -1.96
N TYR A 102 -6.08 0.00 -2.33
CA TYR A 102 -6.45 0.90 -3.41
C TYR A 102 -6.87 2.22 -2.80
N ILE A 103 -6.32 3.33 -3.29
CA ILE A 103 -6.67 4.68 -2.84
C ILE A 103 -7.44 5.39 -3.95
N PHE A 104 -8.54 6.03 -3.58
CA PHE A 104 -9.39 6.80 -4.49
C PHE A 104 -9.34 8.27 -4.14
N TYR A 105 -9.44 9.10 -5.17
CA TYR A 105 -9.34 10.55 -5.05
C TYR A 105 -10.58 11.23 -5.61
N ASP A 106 -10.96 12.33 -4.98
CA ASP A 106 -11.90 13.34 -5.46
C ASP A 106 -11.18 14.67 -5.56
N TRP A 107 -10.96 15.13 -6.79
CA TRP A 107 -10.24 16.38 -7.04
C TRP A 107 -11.08 17.63 -6.79
N GLN A 108 -12.40 17.49 -6.65
CA GLN A 108 -13.33 18.58 -6.32
C GLN A 108 -13.38 18.90 -4.85
N ASP A 109 -12.75 18.12 -4.00
CA ASP A 109 -12.64 18.40 -2.58
C ASP A 109 -12.11 19.82 -2.32
N GLY A 110 -12.82 20.56 -1.47
CA GLY A 110 -12.50 21.92 -1.11
C GLY A 110 -11.14 22.06 -0.40
N THR A 111 -10.75 23.29 -0.09
CA THR A 111 -9.49 23.58 0.61
C THR A 111 -9.59 23.44 2.13
N ASN A 112 -10.78 23.30 2.66
CA ASN A 112 -11.04 23.23 4.09
C ASN A 112 -11.35 21.80 4.52
N TYR A 113 -10.39 21.09 5.09
CA TYR A 113 -10.54 19.73 5.57
C TYR A 113 -11.66 19.53 6.58
N ALA A 114 -12.04 20.58 7.33
CA ALA A 114 -13.15 20.48 8.28
C ALA A 114 -14.53 20.38 7.61
N THR A 115 -14.62 20.73 6.34
CA THR A 115 -15.86 20.68 5.55
C THR A 115 -15.76 19.74 4.36
N THR A 116 -14.63 19.09 4.17
CA THR A 116 -14.43 18.05 3.17
C THR A 116 -15.13 16.80 3.66
N ASP A 117 -16.08 16.30 2.89
CA ASP A 117 -16.98 15.23 3.34
C ASP A 117 -16.62 13.84 2.79
N ASN A 118 -15.62 13.74 1.96
CA ASN A 118 -15.16 12.51 1.32
C ASN A 118 -16.27 11.70 0.64
N THR A 119 -17.34 12.35 0.23
CA THR A 119 -18.53 11.71 -0.35
C THR A 119 -18.73 12.03 -1.81
N GLY A 120 -17.90 12.89 -2.38
CA GLY A 120 -17.91 13.26 -3.80
C GLY A 120 -17.65 12.09 -4.73
N ALA A 121 -17.84 12.30 -6.02
CA ALA A 121 -17.57 11.29 -7.03
C ALA A 121 -16.06 11.13 -7.21
N ALA A 122 -15.57 9.89 -7.17
CA ALA A 122 -14.14 9.64 -7.36
C ALA A 122 -13.72 9.84 -8.82
N ASP A 123 -12.65 10.63 -9.01
CA ASP A 123 -12.05 10.94 -10.30
C ASP A 123 -10.90 10.01 -10.67
N HIS A 124 -10.19 9.52 -9.66
CA HIS A 124 -8.94 8.81 -9.87
C HIS A 124 -8.75 7.68 -8.86
N VAL A 125 -7.86 6.73 -9.20
CA VAL A 125 -7.50 5.61 -8.33
C VAL A 125 -6.05 5.21 -8.54
N GLY A 126 -5.40 4.82 -7.46
CA GLY A 126 -4.06 4.24 -7.46
C GLY A 126 -3.94 3.05 -6.51
N ILE A 127 -2.77 2.44 -6.50
CA ILE A 127 -2.42 1.31 -5.63
C ILE A 127 -1.31 1.76 -4.70
N VAL A 128 -1.54 1.61 -3.40
CA VAL A 128 -0.55 1.92 -2.37
C VAL A 128 0.62 0.96 -2.49
N THR A 129 1.82 1.50 -2.62
CA THR A 129 3.06 0.70 -2.69
C THR A 129 3.84 0.73 -1.39
N GLU A 130 3.77 1.84 -0.66
CA GLU A 130 4.48 2.03 0.59
C GLU A 130 3.78 3.08 1.46
N VAL A 131 3.90 2.94 2.77
CA VAL A 131 3.57 3.99 3.73
C VAL A 131 4.78 4.19 4.65
N ASN A 132 5.31 5.41 4.65
CA ASN A 132 6.47 5.78 5.45
C ASN A 132 6.12 6.99 6.33
N GLY A 133 5.92 6.73 7.62
CA GLY A 133 5.39 7.74 8.55
C GLY A 133 4.00 8.20 8.11
N SER A 134 3.87 9.48 7.83
CA SER A 134 2.63 10.09 7.33
C SER A 134 2.56 10.20 5.79
N THR A 135 3.53 9.66 5.06
CA THR A 135 3.56 9.73 3.59
C THR A 135 3.15 8.39 2.98
N ILE A 136 2.18 8.43 2.11
CA ILE A 136 1.73 7.30 1.29
C ILE A 136 2.37 7.44 -0.09
N THR A 137 3.05 6.39 -0.57
CA THR A 137 3.51 6.28 -1.95
C THR A 137 2.52 5.42 -2.72
N VAL A 138 2.02 5.96 -3.82
CA VAL A 138 0.99 5.36 -4.65
C VAL A 138 1.51 5.22 -6.08
N ILE A 139 1.25 4.09 -6.73
CA ILE A 139 1.44 3.92 -8.16
C ILE A 139 0.10 4.04 -8.87
N GLU A 140 0.05 4.85 -9.92
CA GLU A 140 -1.18 5.22 -10.62
C GLU A 140 -1.04 5.02 -12.12
N GLY A 141 -2.10 4.52 -12.75
CA GLY A 141 -2.25 4.57 -14.20
C GLY A 141 -2.89 5.88 -14.64
N ASN A 142 -2.62 6.29 -15.87
CA ASN A 142 -3.16 7.53 -16.44
C ASN A 142 -2.83 8.79 -15.61
N MET A 143 -1.73 8.78 -14.89
CA MET A 143 -1.17 9.95 -14.25
C MET A 143 -0.34 10.73 -15.27
N SER A 144 -0.91 11.82 -15.80
CA SER A 144 -0.33 12.53 -16.96
C SER A 144 -0.03 11.55 -18.12
N ASP A 145 -1.02 10.77 -18.49
CA ASP A 145 -1.00 9.78 -19.59
C ASP A 145 0.06 8.67 -19.44
N ALA A 146 0.49 8.42 -18.20
CA ALA A 146 1.51 7.39 -17.91
C ALA A 146 1.20 6.63 -16.61
N VAL A 147 1.95 5.54 -16.37
CA VAL A 147 2.07 4.92 -15.06
C VAL A 147 3.18 5.62 -14.30
N GLY A 148 2.84 6.22 -13.17
CA GLY A 148 3.76 7.00 -12.36
C GLY A 148 3.49 6.90 -10.87
N TYR A 149 4.37 7.53 -10.08
CA TYR A 149 4.22 7.60 -8.62
C TYR A 149 3.67 8.94 -8.16
N ARG A 150 2.77 8.87 -7.17
CA ARG A 150 2.32 10.00 -6.37
C ARG A 150 2.73 9.81 -4.92
N HIS A 151 3.07 10.91 -4.26
CA HIS A 151 3.24 10.97 -2.82
C HIS A 151 2.14 11.85 -2.23
N ILE A 152 1.42 11.34 -1.24
CA ILE A 152 0.34 12.07 -0.55
C ILE A 152 0.43 11.80 0.95
N ALA A 153 0.02 12.75 1.76
CA ALA A 153 -0.04 12.56 3.20
C ALA A 153 -1.21 11.64 3.59
N VAL A 154 -1.06 10.86 4.66
CA VAL A 154 -2.21 10.28 5.36
C VAL A 154 -3.15 11.42 5.75
N ASN A 155 -4.44 11.22 5.64
CA ASN A 155 -5.44 12.28 5.80
C ASN A 155 -5.26 13.44 4.79
N GLY A 156 -4.76 13.12 3.59
CA GLY A 156 -4.52 14.12 2.54
C GLY A 156 -5.82 14.63 1.91
N ARG A 157 -5.81 15.88 1.49
CA ARG A 157 -6.97 16.67 1.05
C ARG A 157 -7.88 16.00 0.03
N TYR A 158 -7.33 15.23 -0.89
CA TYR A 158 -8.10 14.66 -2.02
C TYR A 158 -8.46 13.20 -1.84
N ILE A 159 -8.23 12.64 -0.66
CA ILE A 159 -8.51 11.25 -0.41
C ILE A 159 -10.01 11.04 -0.26
N ARG A 160 -10.61 10.31 -1.20
CA ARG A 160 -12.02 9.91 -1.18
C ARG A 160 -12.25 8.70 -0.27
N GLY A 161 -11.27 7.86 -0.12
CA GLY A 161 -11.30 6.64 0.68
C GLY A 161 -10.49 5.51 0.06
N TYR A 162 -10.65 4.31 0.64
CA TYR A 162 -9.80 3.17 0.31
C TYR A 162 -10.59 1.90 0.02
N GLY A 163 -10.20 1.21 -1.06
CA GLY A 163 -10.50 -0.20 -1.26
C GLY A 163 -9.48 -1.04 -0.51
N VAL A 164 -9.94 -1.86 0.43
CA VAL A 164 -9.10 -2.70 1.29
C VAL A 164 -9.41 -4.18 1.00
N PRO A 165 -8.74 -4.80 0.02
CA PRO A 165 -9.02 -6.18 -0.37
C PRO A 165 -8.79 -7.16 0.78
N LYS A 166 -9.63 -8.17 0.87
CA LYS A 166 -9.58 -9.18 1.94
C LYS A 166 -8.49 -10.23 1.69
N TYR A 167 -7.24 -9.82 1.58
CA TYR A 167 -6.12 -10.72 1.28
C TYR A 167 -6.00 -11.90 2.24
N ALA A 168 -6.33 -11.70 3.53
CA ALA A 168 -6.33 -12.77 4.52
C ALA A 168 -7.24 -13.95 4.12
N SER A 169 -8.34 -13.70 3.40
CA SER A 169 -9.24 -14.76 2.93
C SER A 169 -8.65 -15.63 1.82
N LYS A 170 -7.56 -15.18 1.20
CA LYS A 170 -6.81 -15.88 0.14
C LYS A 170 -5.48 -16.46 0.61
N ALA A 171 -5.09 -16.12 1.83
CA ALA A 171 -3.85 -16.64 2.41
C ALA A 171 -3.99 -18.14 2.71
N THR A 172 -3.03 -18.94 2.23
CA THR A 172 -2.92 -20.39 2.50
C THR A 172 -1.86 -20.71 3.56
N GLY A 173 -1.18 -19.68 4.06
CA GLY A 173 -0.17 -19.74 5.10
C GLY A 173 -0.24 -18.51 5.99
N ALA A 174 0.15 -18.63 7.25
CA ALA A 174 0.28 -17.49 8.15
C ALA A 174 1.49 -16.65 7.76
N ASP A 175 1.36 -15.32 7.88
CA ASP A 175 2.52 -14.46 7.87
C ASP A 175 3.38 -14.79 9.09
N ALA A 176 4.68 -14.95 8.91
CA ALA A 176 5.58 -15.14 10.02
C ALA A 176 5.46 -13.93 10.95
N GLY A 177 4.78 -14.11 12.09
CA GLY A 177 4.63 -13.07 13.09
C GLY A 177 3.21 -12.65 13.49
N THR A 178 2.14 -13.38 13.10
CA THR A 178 0.78 -13.07 13.59
C THR A 178 0.16 -14.27 14.30
N THR A 179 0.74 -14.69 15.40
CA THR A 179 0.04 -15.51 16.38
C THR A 179 0.10 -14.77 17.71
N GLY A 180 -1.04 -14.22 18.12
CA GLY A 180 -1.28 -13.96 19.52
C GLY A 180 -1.27 -15.31 20.25
N GLY A 181 -0.25 -15.55 21.04
CA GLY A 181 -0.10 -16.70 21.89
C GLY A 181 1.07 -16.43 22.83
N GLU A 182 0.74 -16.14 24.08
CA GLU A 182 1.73 -16.10 25.15
C GLU A 182 2.45 -17.44 25.21
N SER A 183 3.77 -17.42 25.03
CA SER A 183 4.67 -18.40 25.60
C SER A 183 6.01 -17.75 25.85
N GLY A 184 6.35 -17.63 27.10
CA GLY A 184 7.64 -17.14 27.57
C GLY A 184 8.75 -18.04 27.08
N GLY A 185 9.72 -17.43 26.44
CA GLY A 185 10.98 -18.05 26.06
C GLY A 185 12.01 -16.93 25.86
N THR A 186 12.81 -16.68 26.87
CA THR A 186 14.03 -15.89 26.76
C THR A 186 14.98 -16.63 25.85
N SER A 187 15.23 -16.10 24.67
CA SER A 187 16.38 -16.50 23.87
C SER A 187 17.22 -15.27 23.56
N ASP A 188 18.42 -15.30 24.08
CA ASP A 188 19.53 -14.40 23.83
C ASP A 188 19.82 -14.33 22.33
N ALA A 189 19.72 -13.16 21.74
CA ALA A 189 19.85 -13.00 20.30
C ALA A 189 21.31 -12.98 19.89
N GLY A 190 21.82 -14.12 19.46
CA GLY A 190 22.94 -14.15 18.55
C GLY A 190 22.59 -13.41 17.24
N ALA A 191 23.60 -12.75 16.63
CA ALA A 191 23.52 -11.85 15.50
C ALA A 191 22.75 -12.40 14.28
N GLY A 192 21.43 -12.42 14.34
CA GLY A 192 20.53 -12.72 13.23
C GLY A 192 20.12 -11.43 12.54
N THR A 193 20.12 -11.43 11.22
CA THR A 193 19.63 -10.30 10.42
C THR A 193 18.11 -10.17 10.57
N CYS A 194 17.64 -9.12 11.24
CA CYS A 194 16.21 -8.80 11.32
C CYS A 194 15.69 -8.38 9.95
N LYS A 195 14.44 -8.69 9.68
CA LYS A 195 13.73 -8.34 8.45
C LYS A 195 12.64 -7.31 8.73
N VAL A 196 12.26 -6.56 7.70
CA VAL A 196 11.10 -5.65 7.79
C VAL A 196 9.85 -6.46 8.20
N GLY A 197 9.18 -5.98 9.24
CA GLY A 197 8.02 -6.62 9.85
C GLY A 197 8.31 -7.35 11.16
N ASP A 198 9.56 -7.70 11.45
CA ASP A 198 9.92 -8.39 12.68
C ASP A 198 9.60 -7.54 13.91
N ILE A 199 9.11 -8.18 14.97
CA ILE A 199 8.97 -7.58 16.28
C ILE A 199 10.20 -7.98 17.11
N VAL A 200 10.96 -6.97 17.51
CA VAL A 200 12.19 -7.14 18.28
C VAL A 200 12.04 -6.56 19.69
N ASN A 201 12.73 -7.14 20.67
CA ASN A 201 12.90 -6.55 21.97
C ASN A 201 14.08 -5.58 21.92
N PHE A 202 13.77 -4.29 21.85
CA PHE A 202 14.79 -3.26 21.94
C PHE A 202 15.19 -3.09 23.41
N THR A 203 16.46 -3.30 23.72
CA THR A 203 16.96 -3.31 25.11
C THR A 203 17.24 -1.91 25.67
N GLY A 204 16.92 -0.87 24.90
CA GLY A 204 17.25 0.52 25.26
C GLY A 204 18.59 0.97 24.68
N GLY A 205 19.00 2.17 25.01
CA GLY A 205 20.22 2.79 24.52
C GLY A 205 19.94 4.09 23.78
N LYS A 206 20.27 4.18 22.50
CA LYS A 206 20.08 5.39 21.71
C LYS A 206 19.33 5.12 20.43
N HIS A 207 18.45 6.03 20.02
CA HIS A 207 17.94 6.11 18.67
C HIS A 207 18.74 7.15 17.85
N TYR A 208 18.81 6.94 16.56
CA TYR A 208 19.62 7.73 15.65
C TYR A 208 18.75 8.30 14.53
N THR A 209 19.05 9.51 14.07
CA THR A 209 18.26 10.21 13.05
C THR A 209 18.45 9.64 11.64
N ASN A 210 19.54 8.88 11.42
CA ASN A 210 19.80 8.16 10.17
C ASN A 210 20.74 6.97 10.41
N ALA A 211 20.84 6.11 9.41
CA ALA A 211 21.58 4.84 9.48
C ALA A 211 23.10 4.96 9.75
N ASN A 212 23.69 6.14 9.62
CA ASN A 212 25.13 6.38 9.84
C ASN A 212 25.42 7.53 10.82
N ALA A 213 24.41 8.03 11.53
CA ALA A 213 24.59 9.12 12.50
C ALA A 213 25.61 8.76 13.57
N ALA A 214 26.45 9.74 13.94
CA ALA A 214 27.45 9.57 14.97
C ALA A 214 26.87 9.70 16.40
N ASN A 215 25.85 10.56 16.55
CA ASN A 215 25.20 10.87 17.82
C ASN A 215 23.73 10.43 17.79
N GLY A 216 23.25 9.87 18.90
CA GLY A 216 21.87 9.46 19.07
C GLY A 216 21.31 9.94 20.40
N THR A 217 20.00 10.04 20.49
CA THR A 217 19.24 10.41 21.69
C THR A 217 18.86 9.16 22.48
N ALA A 218 18.89 9.25 23.82
CA ALA A 218 18.50 8.15 24.69
C ALA A 218 17.05 7.72 24.44
N CYS A 219 16.79 6.43 24.51
CA CYS A 219 15.45 5.87 24.40
C CYS A 219 15.24 4.69 25.35
N LYS A 220 13.99 4.46 25.74
CA LYS A 220 13.60 3.41 26.67
C LYS A 220 13.53 2.05 25.98
N PRO A 221 13.81 0.95 26.72
CA PRO A 221 13.59 -0.40 26.22
C PRO A 221 12.10 -0.67 25.96
N GLY A 222 11.84 -1.60 25.07
CA GLY A 222 10.47 -2.02 24.76
C GLY A 222 10.40 -2.85 23.49
N LYS A 223 9.18 -3.27 23.12
CA LYS A 223 8.98 -3.95 21.85
C LYS A 223 8.92 -2.95 20.71
N ALA A 224 9.63 -3.23 19.64
CA ALA A 224 9.65 -2.40 18.44
C ALA A 224 9.52 -3.26 17.19
N LYS A 225 8.85 -2.70 16.17
CA LYS A 225 8.73 -3.31 14.86
C LYS A 225 9.83 -2.77 13.95
N VAL A 226 10.51 -3.66 13.24
CA VAL A 226 11.44 -3.29 12.17
C VAL A 226 10.62 -2.82 10.98
N THR A 227 10.77 -1.56 10.60
CA THR A 227 10.01 -0.97 9.49
C THR A 227 10.86 -0.75 8.24
N GLN A 228 12.19 -0.64 8.41
CA GLN A 228 13.14 -0.57 7.29
C GLN A 228 14.47 -1.23 7.68
N VAL A 229 15.19 -1.73 6.66
CA VAL A 229 16.55 -2.25 6.79
C VAL A 229 17.42 -1.55 5.76
N TYR A 230 18.40 -0.78 6.22
CA TYR A 230 19.32 0.00 5.40
C TYR A 230 20.67 -0.70 5.27
N GLN A 231 21.10 -0.96 4.05
CA GLN A 231 22.44 -1.47 3.76
C GLN A 231 22.93 -2.50 4.80
N PRO A 232 22.31 -3.70 4.87
CA PRO A 232 22.66 -4.71 5.87
C PRO A 232 24.16 -5.02 5.82
N GLY A 233 24.82 -4.99 6.99
CA GLY A 233 26.26 -5.23 7.11
C GLY A 233 27.18 -4.06 6.74
N LYS A 234 26.63 -2.91 6.28
CA LYS A 234 27.40 -1.70 5.93
C LYS A 234 27.03 -0.48 6.77
N ALA A 235 25.75 -0.28 7.07
CA ALA A 235 25.29 0.83 7.90
C ALA A 235 25.58 0.57 9.38
N LYS A 236 25.93 1.60 10.14
CA LYS A 236 26.16 1.50 11.60
C LYS A 236 24.88 1.14 12.36
N HIS A 237 23.74 1.64 11.91
CA HIS A 237 22.41 1.45 12.51
C HIS A 237 21.43 1.02 11.41
N PRO A 238 21.49 -0.26 10.97
CA PRO A 238 20.81 -0.69 9.75
C PRO A 238 19.29 -0.81 9.89
N TYR A 239 18.74 -0.73 11.10
CA TYR A 239 17.31 -0.98 11.34
C TYR A 239 16.58 0.29 11.73
N HIS A 240 15.49 0.59 11.04
CA HIS A 240 14.49 1.54 11.50
C HIS A 240 13.46 0.80 12.35
N LEU A 241 13.29 1.25 13.59
CA LEU A 241 12.42 0.64 14.58
C LEU A 241 11.31 1.59 14.98
N VAL A 242 10.07 1.09 15.03
CA VAL A 242 8.91 1.81 15.56
C VAL A 242 8.40 1.11 16.80
N ALA A 243 8.30 1.83 17.90
CA ALA A 243 7.82 1.27 19.17
C ALA A 243 6.38 0.74 19.04
N VAL A 244 6.14 -0.48 19.52
CA VAL A 244 4.80 -1.10 19.59
C VAL A 244 4.30 -1.20 21.02
N SER A 245 5.22 -1.26 22.01
CA SER A 245 4.87 -1.15 23.43
C SER A 245 6.12 -0.83 24.25
N GLY A 246 5.98 -0.01 25.28
CA GLY A 246 7.00 0.30 26.28
C GLY A 246 8.19 1.17 25.81
N GLY A 247 8.47 1.22 24.52
CA GLY A 247 9.55 2.01 23.94
C GLY A 247 9.15 3.45 23.64
N GLY A 248 10.13 4.35 23.53
CA GLY A 248 9.93 5.74 23.14
C GLY A 248 11.07 6.65 23.58
N SER A 249 11.01 7.91 23.13
CA SER A 249 11.91 8.96 23.63
C SER A 249 11.58 9.29 25.09
N THR A 250 12.61 9.61 25.86
CA THR A 250 12.46 10.20 27.21
C THR A 250 12.11 11.66 27.10
#